data_d9c1943643953a94e875b6572dfbc4dd
#
_entry.id   d9c1943643953a94e875b6572dfbc4dd
#
_cell.length_a   1.000
_cell.length_b   1.000
_cell.length_c   1.000
_cell.angle_alpha   90.00
_cell.angle_beta   90.00
_cell.angle_gamma   90.00
#
_symmetry.space_group_name_H-M   'P 1'
#
loop_
_entity.id
_entity.type
_entity.pdbx_description
1 polymer ?
#
loop_
_entity_poly.entity_id
_entity_poly.type
_entity_poly.pdbx_seq_one_letter_code
_entity_poly.pdbx_strand_id
1 'polypeptide(L)'
;MKNRLLNIPLGVVILVAAVSLVFSPTFANAEIKVTPPSNWHANPDNNSTSLIWFQNSTKSVIGVKKAPDFLSFPLFLAGPFVTQFLADKGVLESADQIYFGNSNSGYRYFLNLSSPSKLLDSFSGLPQIGSFLTTIPEGYDVPYKGMLILTQKQGDLYAIIFLSPKENFDSVMKEIQPTLDSIQFN
;
A
#
# COMPACT_ATOMS: atom_id res chain seq x y z
N MET A 1 -22.41 -28.13 -51.56
CA MET A 1 -21.64 -27.17 -50.72
C MET A 1 -21.10 -27.94 -49.51
N LYS A 2 -19.75 -28.16 -49.45
CA LYS A 2 -19.13 -28.94 -48.36
C LYS A 2 -18.63 -27.97 -47.29
N ASN A 3 -19.22 -28.06 -46.11
CA ASN A 3 -18.74 -27.36 -44.91
C ASN A 3 -17.38 -27.96 -44.47
N ARG A 4 -16.31 -27.20 -44.59
CA ARG A 4 -15.04 -27.53 -43.95
C ARG A 4 -15.08 -27.00 -42.53
N LEU A 5 -15.28 -27.87 -41.57
CA LEU A 5 -15.00 -27.59 -40.14
C LEU A 5 -13.48 -27.45 -39.97
N LEU A 6 -13.05 -26.26 -39.56
CA LEU A 6 -11.65 -26.03 -39.19
C LEU A 6 -11.40 -26.77 -37.84
N ASN A 7 -10.66 -27.87 -37.94
CA ASN A 7 -10.13 -28.54 -36.73
C ASN A 7 -8.95 -27.68 -36.22
N ILE A 8 -9.21 -26.85 -35.21
CA ILE A 8 -8.17 -26.19 -34.42
C ILE A 8 -7.65 -27.24 -33.44
N PRO A 9 -6.36 -27.61 -33.46
CA PRO A 9 -5.82 -28.61 -32.57
C PRO A 9 -5.90 -28.11 -31.12
N LEU A 10 -6.46 -28.93 -30.26
CA LEU A 10 -6.70 -28.64 -28.80
C LEU A 10 -5.45 -28.16 -28.06
N GLY A 11 -4.25 -28.46 -28.57
CA GLY A 11 -2.97 -28.01 -28.01
C GLY A 11 -2.70 -26.50 -28.10
N VAL A 12 -3.35 -25.78 -29.05
CA VAL A 12 -3.16 -24.33 -29.22
C VAL A 12 -4.00 -23.54 -28.19
N VAL A 13 -5.14 -24.09 -27.77
CA VAL A 13 -6.01 -23.45 -26.77
C VAL A 13 -5.40 -23.50 -25.37
N ILE A 14 -4.63 -24.55 -25.06
CA ILE A 14 -3.98 -24.72 -23.75
C ILE A 14 -2.76 -23.77 -23.61
N LEU A 15 -2.06 -23.46 -24.73
CA LEU A 15 -0.90 -22.56 -24.69
C LEU A 15 -1.28 -21.09 -24.46
N VAL A 16 -2.47 -20.67 -24.91
CA VAL A 16 -2.96 -19.28 -24.72
C VAL A 16 -3.47 -19.08 -23.29
N ALA A 17 -4.00 -20.12 -22.64
CA ALA A 17 -4.46 -20.04 -21.25
C ALA A 17 -3.31 -20.05 -20.22
N ALA A 18 -2.12 -20.58 -20.59
CA ALA A 18 -0.97 -20.65 -19.69
C ALA A 18 -0.12 -19.37 -19.66
N VAL A 19 -0.29 -18.45 -20.61
CA VAL A 19 0.47 -17.18 -20.67
C VAL A 19 -0.22 -16.04 -19.90
N SER A 20 -1.45 -16.24 -19.43
CA SER A 20 -2.15 -15.28 -18.56
C SER A 20 -1.77 -15.40 -17.08
N LEU A 21 -0.86 -16.31 -16.74
CA LEU A 21 -0.30 -16.44 -15.40
C LEU A 21 0.93 -15.51 -15.26
N VAL A 22 0.69 -14.39 -14.59
CA VAL A 22 1.67 -13.69 -13.74
C VAL A 22 2.78 -12.96 -14.51
N PHE A 23 2.45 -11.86 -15.14
CA PHE A 23 3.34 -10.71 -15.13
C PHE A 23 2.75 -9.64 -14.22
N SER A 24 2.83 -9.85 -12.89
CA SER A 24 3.01 -8.71 -12.00
C SER A 24 4.33 -8.06 -12.44
N PRO A 25 4.36 -6.78 -12.83
CA PRO A 25 5.62 -6.14 -13.16
C PRO A 25 6.48 -6.13 -11.89
N THR A 26 7.40 -7.09 -11.78
CA THR A 26 8.52 -6.99 -10.86
C THR A 26 9.40 -5.90 -11.45
N PHE A 27 9.35 -4.72 -10.86
CA PHE A 27 10.28 -3.65 -11.20
C PHE A 27 11.68 -4.11 -10.76
N ALA A 28 12.43 -4.76 -11.67
CA ALA A 28 13.69 -5.45 -11.37
C ALA A 28 14.80 -4.50 -10.86
N ASN A 29 14.62 -3.19 -10.97
CA ASN A 29 15.51 -2.12 -10.48
C ASN A 29 14.77 -1.15 -9.54
N ALA A 30 13.66 -1.56 -8.95
CA ALA A 30 12.92 -0.69 -8.04
C ALA A 30 13.63 -0.63 -6.68
N GLU A 31 13.68 0.57 -6.08
CA GLU A 31 14.11 0.75 -4.69
C GLU A 31 13.19 0.00 -3.72
N ILE A 32 11.94 -0.20 -4.11
CA ILE A 32 10.91 -0.92 -3.35
C ILE A 32 10.48 -2.14 -4.14
N LYS A 33 10.62 -3.33 -3.54
CA LYS A 33 10.07 -4.59 -4.05
C LYS A 33 8.96 -5.05 -3.14
N VAL A 34 7.82 -5.41 -3.72
CA VAL A 34 6.67 -5.91 -2.98
C VAL A 34 5.82 -6.82 -3.87
N THR A 35 5.29 -7.90 -3.29
CA THR A 35 4.28 -8.74 -3.94
C THR A 35 2.91 -8.13 -3.65
N PRO A 36 2.19 -7.61 -4.66
CA PRO A 36 0.89 -7.00 -4.44
C PRO A 36 -0.13 -8.00 -3.93
N PRO A 37 -1.17 -7.56 -3.21
CA PRO A 37 -2.25 -8.45 -2.82
C PRO A 37 -2.97 -8.99 -4.06
N SER A 38 -3.44 -10.24 -3.98
CA SER A 38 -4.23 -10.86 -5.06
C SER A 38 -5.53 -10.08 -5.30
N ASN A 39 -5.90 -9.88 -6.56
CA ASN A 39 -7.13 -9.18 -6.96
C ASN A 39 -7.20 -7.67 -6.60
N TRP A 40 -6.06 -7.06 -6.30
CA TRP A 40 -5.96 -5.61 -6.15
C TRP A 40 -5.48 -4.97 -7.46
N HIS A 41 -5.96 -3.76 -7.72
CA HIS A 41 -5.61 -3.01 -8.92
C HIS A 41 -4.47 -2.05 -8.62
N ALA A 42 -3.40 -2.12 -9.41
CA ALA A 42 -2.29 -1.17 -9.29
C ALA A 42 -2.71 0.22 -9.76
N ASN A 43 -2.23 1.26 -9.07
CA ASN A 43 -2.35 2.63 -9.57
C ASN A 43 -1.51 2.76 -10.86
N PRO A 44 -2.05 3.37 -11.93
CA PRO A 44 -1.30 3.63 -13.16
C PRO A 44 -0.02 4.46 -12.96
N ASP A 45 0.02 5.32 -11.92
CA ASP A 45 1.14 6.20 -11.60
C ASP A 45 2.22 5.53 -10.73
N ASN A 46 2.12 4.21 -10.49
CA ASN A 46 3.14 3.47 -9.76
C ASN A 46 4.50 3.59 -10.43
N ASN A 47 5.54 3.82 -9.60
CA ASN A 47 6.93 3.96 -10.03
C ASN A 47 7.89 3.34 -8.99
N SER A 48 9.21 3.50 -9.19
CA SER A 48 10.22 2.88 -8.32
C SER A 48 10.19 3.34 -6.86
N THR A 49 9.60 4.49 -6.57
CA THR A 49 9.56 5.10 -5.22
C THR A 49 8.16 5.21 -4.64
N SER A 50 7.13 4.88 -5.41
CA SER A 50 5.73 4.98 -4.97
C SER A 50 4.90 3.88 -5.62
N LEU A 51 4.40 2.96 -4.81
CA LEU A 51 3.60 1.81 -5.22
C LEU A 51 2.28 1.85 -4.46
N ILE A 52 1.15 1.82 -5.15
CA ILE A 52 -0.18 1.91 -4.57
C ILE A 52 -1.11 0.90 -5.25
N TRP A 53 -1.94 0.23 -4.47
CA TRP A 53 -2.97 -0.71 -4.96
C TRP A 53 -4.31 -0.45 -4.28
N PHE A 54 -5.38 -0.73 -5.00
CA PHE A 54 -6.78 -0.53 -4.58
C PHE A 54 -7.56 -1.84 -4.68
N GLN A 55 -8.45 -2.04 -3.72
CA GLN A 55 -9.47 -3.07 -3.77
C GLN A 55 -10.86 -2.42 -3.84
N ASN A 56 -11.49 -2.46 -5.01
CA ASN A 56 -12.77 -1.77 -5.24
C ASN A 56 -13.93 -2.34 -4.43
N SER A 57 -13.92 -3.65 -4.16
CA SER A 57 -14.99 -4.34 -3.41
C SER A 57 -15.06 -3.91 -1.95
N THR A 58 -13.91 -3.77 -1.29
CA THR A 58 -13.81 -3.39 0.13
C THR A 58 -13.49 -1.91 0.32
N LYS A 59 -13.25 -1.18 -0.77
CA LYS A 59 -12.84 0.24 -0.73
C LYS A 59 -11.54 0.47 0.04
N SER A 60 -10.63 -0.51 -0.04
CA SER A 60 -9.37 -0.48 0.69
C SER A 60 -8.21 -0.05 -0.21
N VAL A 61 -7.18 0.53 0.39
CA VAL A 61 -5.95 0.95 -0.29
C VAL A 61 -4.73 0.55 0.52
N ILE A 62 -3.70 0.07 -0.15
CA ILE A 62 -2.37 -0.13 0.41
C ILE A 62 -1.35 0.57 -0.48
N GLY A 63 -0.37 1.22 0.14
CA GLY A 63 0.72 1.87 -0.59
C GLY A 63 2.03 1.84 0.17
N VAL A 64 3.12 1.89 -0.59
CA VAL A 64 4.48 2.03 -0.08
C VAL A 64 5.13 3.18 -0.81
N LYS A 65 5.72 4.12 -0.09
CA LYS A 65 6.37 5.30 -0.67
C LYS A 65 7.66 5.65 0.03
N LYS A 66 8.68 6.00 -0.75
CA LYS A 66 9.88 6.65 -0.25
C LYS A 66 9.58 8.11 0.08
N ALA A 67 9.99 8.57 1.25
CA ALA A 67 9.92 9.98 1.59
C ALA A 67 10.94 10.78 0.76
N PRO A 68 10.67 12.05 0.44
CA PRO A 68 11.64 12.90 -0.21
C PRO A 68 12.90 13.10 0.65
N ASP A 69 14.03 13.31 0.01
CA ASP A 69 15.34 13.41 0.65
C ASP A 69 15.43 14.49 1.76
N PHE A 70 14.66 15.58 1.64
CA PHE A 70 14.62 16.62 2.66
C PHE A 70 13.90 16.21 3.96
N LEU A 71 13.21 15.06 3.96
CA LEU A 71 12.60 14.43 5.14
C LEU A 71 13.43 13.26 5.68
N SER A 72 14.66 13.09 5.23
CA SER A 72 15.58 12.04 5.68
C SER A 72 16.01 12.25 7.13
N PHE A 73 15.04 12.32 8.04
CA PHE A 73 15.30 12.30 9.47
C PHE A 73 15.61 10.87 9.92
N PRO A 74 16.54 10.69 10.87
CA PRO A 74 16.72 9.39 11.51
C PRO A 74 15.38 8.87 12.05
N LEU A 75 15.10 7.59 11.85
CA LEU A 75 13.83 6.97 12.24
C LEU A 75 13.49 7.18 13.73
N PHE A 76 14.51 7.19 14.61
CA PHE A 76 14.33 7.42 16.05
C PHE A 76 13.82 8.83 16.39
N LEU A 77 13.99 9.82 15.48
CA LEU A 77 13.41 11.16 15.60
C LEU A 77 12.06 11.24 14.89
N ALA A 78 11.96 10.64 13.69
CA ALA A 78 10.72 10.64 12.91
C ALA A 78 9.57 9.94 13.64
N GLY A 79 9.85 8.81 14.28
CA GLY A 79 8.84 8.03 14.99
C GLY A 79 8.11 8.82 16.08
N PRO A 80 8.80 9.35 17.11
CA PRO A 80 8.18 10.17 18.15
C PRO A 80 7.49 11.42 17.59
N PHE A 81 8.08 12.09 16.61
CA PHE A 81 7.46 13.25 15.97
C PHE A 81 6.11 12.91 15.33
N VAL A 82 6.05 11.83 14.56
CA VAL A 82 4.79 11.39 13.93
C VAL A 82 3.78 10.91 14.98
N THR A 83 4.23 10.25 16.05
CA THR A 83 3.35 9.88 17.17
C THR A 83 2.66 11.12 17.75
N GLN A 84 3.44 12.16 18.09
CA GLN A 84 2.88 13.39 18.66
C GLN A 84 1.95 14.08 17.65
N PHE A 85 2.38 14.19 16.39
CA PHE A 85 1.58 14.81 15.33
C PHE A 85 0.22 14.13 15.15
N LEU A 86 0.17 12.80 15.08
CA LEU A 86 -1.07 12.04 14.93
C LEU A 86 -1.97 12.13 16.17
N ALA A 87 -1.37 12.18 17.37
CA ALA A 87 -2.08 12.37 18.62
C ALA A 87 -2.71 13.77 18.70
N ASP A 88 -1.99 14.82 18.33
CA ASP A 88 -2.48 16.20 18.31
C ASP A 88 -3.64 16.39 17.30
N LYS A 89 -3.66 15.60 16.24
CA LYS A 89 -4.78 15.56 15.28
C LYS A 89 -5.96 14.72 15.74
N GLY A 90 -5.82 13.98 16.86
CA GLY A 90 -6.87 13.13 17.40
C GLY A 90 -7.19 11.91 16.53
N VAL A 91 -6.26 11.49 15.67
CA VAL A 91 -6.44 10.33 14.77
C VAL A 91 -5.65 9.10 15.21
N LEU A 92 -4.70 9.22 16.15
CA LEU A 92 -3.91 8.11 16.66
C LEU A 92 -4.75 7.22 17.58
N GLU A 93 -4.85 5.92 17.27
CA GLU A 93 -5.43 4.90 18.15
C GLU A 93 -4.35 4.25 19.02
N SER A 94 -3.24 3.83 18.41
CA SER A 94 -2.08 3.27 19.10
C SER A 94 -0.82 3.39 18.26
N ALA A 95 0.35 3.29 18.94
CA ALA A 95 1.65 3.26 18.28
C ALA A 95 2.55 2.23 18.96
N ASP A 96 3.33 1.49 18.15
CA ASP A 96 4.31 0.52 18.63
C ASP A 96 5.53 0.44 17.71
N GLN A 97 6.61 -0.15 18.21
CA GLN A 97 7.75 -0.53 17.39
C GLN A 97 7.57 -1.96 16.89
N ILE A 98 7.85 -2.19 15.63
CA ILE A 98 7.68 -3.49 14.99
C ILE A 98 8.92 -3.92 14.22
N TYR A 99 8.98 -5.22 13.96
CA TYR A 99 9.82 -5.81 12.92
C TYR A 99 8.91 -6.44 11.88
N PHE A 100 9.22 -6.24 10.59
CA PHE A 100 8.42 -6.78 9.49
C PHE A 100 9.28 -7.12 8.28
N GLY A 101 8.74 -7.91 7.35
CA GLY A 101 9.49 -8.39 6.20
C GLY A 101 10.81 -9.06 6.63
N ASN A 102 11.87 -8.82 5.87
CA ASN A 102 13.21 -9.37 6.14
C ASN A 102 13.99 -8.52 7.16
N SER A 103 13.52 -8.45 8.42
CA SER A 103 14.18 -7.73 9.53
C SER A 103 14.21 -6.20 9.39
N ASN A 104 13.24 -5.60 8.73
CA ASN A 104 13.06 -4.17 8.77
C ASN A 104 12.46 -3.78 10.12
N SER A 105 13.05 -2.82 10.81
CA SER A 105 12.47 -2.20 12.00
C SER A 105 11.66 -0.97 11.61
N GLY A 106 10.58 -0.70 12.35
CA GLY A 106 9.75 0.47 12.08
C GLY A 106 8.90 0.88 13.27
N TYR A 107 8.26 2.03 13.13
CA TYR A 107 7.17 2.48 13.98
C TYR A 107 5.86 2.21 13.26
N ARG A 108 4.93 1.54 13.92
CA ARG A 108 3.59 1.29 13.42
C ARG A 108 2.58 2.12 14.21
N TYR A 109 1.65 2.72 13.48
CA TYR A 109 0.58 3.55 14.02
C TYR A 109 -0.75 2.99 13.53
N PHE A 110 -1.68 2.76 14.44
CA PHE A 110 -3.06 2.51 14.09
C PHE A 110 -3.84 3.81 14.17
N LEU A 111 -4.67 4.05 13.16
CA LEU A 111 -5.38 5.30 12.95
C LEU A 111 -6.89 5.06 12.98
N ASN A 112 -7.61 5.95 13.62
CA ASN A 112 -9.07 5.99 13.61
C ASN A 112 -9.53 7.27 12.91
N LEU A 113 -10.16 7.13 11.76
CA LEU A 113 -10.48 8.23 10.87
C LEU A 113 -11.98 8.32 10.71
N SER A 114 -12.58 9.47 11.02
CA SER A 114 -14.02 9.68 10.85
C SER A 114 -14.45 9.76 9.39
N SER A 115 -13.54 10.15 8.49
CA SER A 115 -13.68 10.09 7.03
C SER A 115 -12.30 10.20 6.37
N PRO A 116 -12.11 9.70 5.13
CA PRO A 116 -10.86 9.88 4.39
C PRO A 116 -10.50 11.35 4.13
N SER A 117 -11.48 12.21 3.91
CA SER A 117 -11.25 13.65 3.68
C SER A 117 -10.61 14.33 4.90
N LYS A 118 -10.99 13.95 6.12
CA LYS A 118 -10.34 14.46 7.34
C LYS A 118 -8.91 14.00 7.50
N LEU A 119 -8.54 12.89 6.85
CA LEU A 119 -7.16 12.45 6.82
C LEU A 119 -6.30 13.41 6.00
N LEU A 120 -6.79 13.85 4.82
CA LEU A 120 -6.09 14.86 4.00
C LEU A 120 -5.83 16.14 4.79
N ASP A 121 -6.84 16.64 5.49
CA ASP A 121 -6.71 17.82 6.34
C ASP A 121 -5.72 17.59 7.49
N SER A 122 -5.76 16.41 8.10
CA SER A 122 -4.84 16.02 9.18
C SER A 122 -3.39 15.98 8.71
N PHE A 123 -3.14 15.55 7.47
CA PHE A 123 -1.80 15.45 6.89
C PHE A 123 -1.38 16.65 6.05
N SER A 124 -2.14 17.76 6.05
CA SER A 124 -1.77 18.98 5.33
C SER A 124 -0.38 19.53 5.69
N GLY A 125 0.11 19.24 6.90
CA GLY A 125 1.49 19.52 7.34
C GLY A 125 2.54 18.47 6.91
N LEU A 126 2.13 17.35 6.33
CA LEU A 126 2.98 16.26 5.84
C LEU A 126 2.57 15.88 4.41
N PRO A 127 2.88 16.74 3.41
CA PRO A 127 2.37 16.61 2.04
C PRO A 127 2.71 15.27 1.37
N GLN A 128 3.76 14.58 1.83
CA GLN A 128 4.15 13.28 1.30
C GLN A 128 3.22 12.16 1.75
N ILE A 129 2.68 12.23 2.95
CA ILE A 129 1.64 11.31 3.43
C ILE A 129 0.31 11.71 2.79
N GLY A 130 0.03 13.01 2.66
CA GLY A 130 -1.14 13.53 1.96
C GLY A 130 -1.25 13.02 0.52
N SER A 131 -0.13 12.87 -0.20
CA SER A 131 -0.17 12.36 -1.58
C SER A 131 -0.60 10.89 -1.72
N PHE A 132 -0.54 10.07 -0.67
CA PHE A 132 -1.16 8.74 -0.66
C PHE A 132 -2.67 8.82 -0.62
N LEU A 133 -3.20 9.87 -0.01
CA LEU A 133 -4.60 10.03 0.31
C LEU A 133 -5.40 10.67 -0.82
N THR A 134 -4.74 11.43 -1.70
CA THR A 134 -5.36 11.98 -2.91
C THR A 134 -5.79 10.89 -3.90
N THR A 135 -5.31 9.67 -3.71
CA THR A 135 -5.68 8.51 -4.52
C THR A 135 -6.91 7.75 -4.00
N ILE A 136 -7.48 8.14 -2.84
CA ILE A 136 -8.74 7.57 -2.38
C ILE A 136 -9.86 8.12 -3.29
N PRO A 137 -10.65 7.26 -3.96
CA PRO A 137 -11.72 7.71 -4.84
C PRO A 137 -12.70 8.62 -4.10
N GLU A 138 -13.19 9.66 -4.77
CA GLU A 138 -14.22 10.55 -4.23
C GLU A 138 -15.49 9.75 -3.85
N GLY A 139 -16.18 10.17 -2.80
CA GLY A 139 -17.48 9.60 -2.42
C GLY A 139 -17.41 8.54 -1.29
N TYR A 140 -16.28 8.37 -0.62
CA TYR A 140 -16.17 7.49 0.56
C TYR A 140 -16.28 8.31 1.86
N ASP A 141 -17.50 8.55 2.30
CA ASP A 141 -17.79 9.29 3.55
C ASP A 141 -18.18 8.33 4.70
N VAL A 142 -17.42 7.24 4.83
CA VAL A 142 -17.58 6.27 5.92
C VAL A 142 -16.36 6.33 6.85
N PRO A 143 -16.49 5.92 8.13
CA PRO A 143 -15.33 5.81 9.02
C PRO A 143 -14.32 4.78 8.53
N TYR A 144 -13.04 5.17 8.54
CA TYR A 144 -11.90 4.31 8.16
C TYR A 144 -11.05 3.99 9.38
N LYS A 145 -10.43 2.83 9.35
CA LYS A 145 -9.23 2.53 10.11
C LYS A 145 -8.02 2.55 9.18
N GLY A 146 -6.88 2.95 9.73
CA GLY A 146 -5.62 2.97 9.02
C GLY A 146 -4.51 2.29 9.79
N MET A 147 -3.49 1.87 9.06
CA MET A 147 -2.19 1.51 9.59
C MET A 147 -1.13 2.28 8.80
N LEU A 148 -0.26 3.00 9.51
CA LEU A 148 0.92 3.63 8.94
C LEU A 148 2.14 2.94 9.55
N ILE A 149 3.10 2.53 8.73
CA ILE A 149 4.42 2.07 9.18
C ILE A 149 5.46 3.03 8.61
N LEU A 150 6.32 3.55 9.48
CA LEU A 150 7.53 4.26 9.09
C LEU A 150 8.72 3.36 9.31
N THR A 151 9.57 3.23 8.31
CA THR A 151 10.82 2.47 8.38
C THR A 151 11.94 3.22 7.68
N GLN A 152 13.18 2.85 7.95
CA GLN A 152 14.35 3.46 7.34
C GLN A 152 15.29 2.40 6.80
N LYS A 153 15.79 2.62 5.58
CA LYS A 153 16.80 1.77 4.96
C LYS A 153 17.86 2.65 4.28
N GLN A 154 19.13 2.40 4.58
CA GLN A 154 20.27 3.11 3.99
C GLN A 154 20.19 4.66 4.09
N GLY A 155 19.52 5.19 5.12
CA GLY A 155 19.30 6.62 5.31
C GLY A 155 17.95 7.11 4.77
N ASP A 156 17.33 6.41 3.84
CA ASP A 156 16.04 6.76 3.26
C ASP A 156 14.89 6.34 4.17
N LEU A 157 13.91 7.24 4.32
CA LEU A 157 12.68 6.98 5.05
C LEU A 157 11.59 6.47 4.10
N TYR A 158 10.88 5.43 4.52
CA TYR A 158 9.75 4.85 3.79
C TYR A 158 8.50 4.87 4.65
N ALA A 159 7.38 5.15 4.01
CA ALA A 159 6.05 5.06 4.61
C ALA A 159 5.25 3.94 3.93
N ILE A 160 4.68 3.04 4.71
CA ILE A 160 3.71 2.05 4.27
C ILE A 160 2.38 2.45 4.87
N ILE A 161 1.37 2.64 4.05
CA ILE A 161 0.03 2.99 4.52
C ILE A 161 -0.98 1.94 4.06
N PHE A 162 -1.85 1.55 4.95
CA PHE A 162 -3.02 0.74 4.66
C PHE A 162 -4.25 1.44 5.23
N LEU A 163 -5.29 1.58 4.42
CA LEU A 163 -6.57 2.17 4.80
C LEU A 163 -7.71 1.27 4.36
N SER A 164 -8.69 1.09 5.22
CA SER A 164 -9.91 0.33 4.92
C SER A 164 -11.08 0.91 5.71
N PRO A 165 -12.32 0.85 5.17
CA PRO A 165 -13.51 1.07 5.98
C PRO A 165 -13.43 0.27 7.27
N LYS A 166 -13.86 0.87 8.39
CA LYS A 166 -13.71 0.30 9.74
C LYS A 166 -14.29 -1.11 9.85
N GLU A 167 -15.38 -1.37 9.14
CA GLU A 167 -16.07 -2.67 9.12
C GLU A 167 -15.27 -3.79 8.43
N ASN A 168 -14.40 -3.43 7.46
CA ASN A 168 -13.61 -4.37 6.68
C ASN A 168 -12.16 -4.48 7.15
N PHE A 169 -11.71 -3.56 8.03
CA PHE A 169 -10.29 -3.40 8.37
C PHE A 169 -9.63 -4.70 8.82
N ASP A 170 -10.21 -5.42 9.78
CA ASP A 170 -9.60 -6.62 10.35
C ASP A 170 -9.52 -7.80 9.34
N SER A 171 -10.51 -7.92 8.45
CA SER A 171 -10.52 -8.95 7.42
C SER A 171 -9.51 -8.66 6.33
N VAL A 172 -9.47 -7.41 5.85
CA VAL A 172 -8.54 -6.98 4.81
C VAL A 172 -7.10 -6.92 5.33
N MET A 173 -6.89 -6.57 6.62
CA MET A 173 -5.58 -6.62 7.26
C MET A 173 -4.96 -8.02 7.20
N LYS A 174 -5.76 -9.07 7.40
CA LYS A 174 -5.29 -10.46 7.27
C LYS A 174 -4.94 -10.80 5.81
N GLU A 175 -5.70 -10.28 4.86
CA GLU A 175 -5.47 -10.49 3.43
C GLU A 175 -4.15 -9.85 2.97
N ILE A 176 -3.81 -8.66 3.48
CA ILE A 176 -2.60 -7.93 3.07
C ILE A 176 -1.35 -8.33 3.84
N GLN A 177 -1.44 -9.16 4.88
CA GLN A 177 -0.27 -9.57 5.68
C GLN A 177 0.84 -10.18 4.81
N PRO A 178 0.58 -11.10 3.84
CA PRO A 178 1.61 -11.61 2.95
C PRO A 178 2.29 -10.51 2.11
N THR A 179 1.54 -9.48 1.73
CA THR A 179 2.09 -8.31 1.02
C THR A 179 3.05 -7.52 1.91
N LEU A 180 2.67 -7.24 3.16
CA LEU A 180 3.53 -6.56 4.13
C LEU A 180 4.81 -7.36 4.38
N ASP A 181 4.71 -8.68 4.51
CA ASP A 181 5.85 -9.57 4.74
C ASP A 181 6.79 -9.66 3.54
N SER A 182 6.29 -9.38 2.33
CA SER A 182 7.07 -9.40 1.09
C SER A 182 7.87 -8.12 0.83
N ILE A 183 7.63 -7.05 1.60
CA ILE A 183 8.26 -5.75 1.34
C ILE A 183 9.76 -5.82 1.55
N GLN A 184 10.51 -5.39 0.54
CA GLN A 184 11.97 -5.29 0.56
C GLN A 184 12.38 -3.90 0.04
N PHE A 185 13.35 -3.30 0.69
CA PHE A 185 14.00 -2.05 0.28
C PHE A 185 15.42 -2.37 -0.17
N ASN A 186 15.79 -1.95 -1.38
CA ASN A 186 17.12 -2.16 -1.98
C ASN A 186 18.08 -1.04 -1.61
#